data_53b4812b915da9dda12e8ef733a2ec20
#
_entry.id   53b4812b915da9dda12e8ef733a2ec20
#
_cell.length_a   1.000
_cell.length_b   1.000
_cell.length_c   1.000
_cell.angle_alpha   90.00
_cell.angle_beta   90.00
_cell.angle_gamma   90.00
#
_symmetry.space_group_name_H-M   'P 1'
#
loop_
_entity.id
_entity.type
_entity.pdbx_description
1 polymer ?
#
loop_
_entity_poly.entity_id
_entity_poly.type
_entity_poly.pdbx_seq_one_letter_code
_entity_poly.pdbx_strand_id
1 'polypeptide(L)'
;IYLEGDPYDGQCSSGSQGYNMLFEETVQYIHSMATQFYVRKLTGSTGYGSSRHATLMWLWWNQRYIRRLRVDFNDDTNGNLYDKYILGSVVGYENFATEWREAILSVWGRAWLYLATDLPGQQEEVDKLLPLVKDETLLGEIQRIREAHGCNIADRWDASAAQLAGSQ
;
A
#
# COMPACT_ATOMS: atom_id res chain seq x y z
N ILE A 1 3.87 17.11 3.17
CA ILE A 1 2.58 17.33 3.87
C ILE A 1 2.23 16.09 4.72
N TYR A 2 2.08 14.90 4.15
CA TYR A 2 1.71 13.69 4.92
C TYR A 2 2.79 13.16 5.86
N LEU A 3 4.05 13.53 5.68
CA LEU A 3 5.17 13.03 6.48
C LEU A 3 5.72 14.05 7.48
N GLU A 4 5.50 15.33 7.26
CA GLU A 4 6.14 16.39 8.03
C GLU A 4 5.14 17.20 8.88
N GLY A 5 3.83 17.02 8.66
CA GLY A 5 2.81 17.89 9.24
C GLY A 5 2.81 19.29 8.63
N ASP A 6 1.79 20.05 8.91
CA ASP A 6 1.80 21.48 8.63
C ASP A 6 2.32 22.21 9.88
N PRO A 7 3.51 22.82 9.84
CA PRO A 7 4.06 23.51 11.00
C PRO A 7 3.23 24.75 11.42
N TYR A 8 2.31 25.18 10.58
CA TYR A 8 1.44 26.34 10.83
C TYR A 8 0.03 25.97 11.30
N ASP A 9 -0.35 24.69 11.19
CA ASP A 9 -1.61 24.19 11.71
C ASP A 9 -1.39 23.67 13.13
N GLY A 10 -1.68 24.46 14.12
CA GLY A 10 -1.62 24.05 15.55
C GLY A 10 -2.60 22.95 15.92
N GLN A 11 -3.34 22.41 14.95
CA GLN A 11 -4.24 21.27 15.08
C GLN A 11 -3.70 20.07 14.30
N CYS A 12 -4.20 18.88 14.61
CA CYS A 12 -3.81 17.64 13.95
C CYS A 12 -4.12 17.68 12.45
N SER A 13 -3.22 18.28 11.66
CA SER A 13 -3.27 18.20 10.21
C SER A 13 -3.07 16.76 9.74
N SER A 14 -3.47 16.45 8.51
CA SER A 14 -3.28 15.12 7.90
C SER A 14 -1.84 14.62 8.03
N GLY A 15 -0.86 15.53 8.01
CA GLY A 15 0.55 15.21 8.15
C GLY A 15 0.97 14.79 9.56
N SER A 16 0.24 15.18 10.59
CA SER A 16 0.53 14.80 11.98
C SER A 16 -0.04 13.42 12.37
N GLN A 17 -0.90 12.85 11.55
CA GLN A 17 -1.57 11.57 11.83
C GLN A 17 -0.73 10.33 11.45
N GLY A 18 0.41 10.55 10.81
CA GLY A 18 1.38 9.50 10.52
C GLY A 18 0.86 8.42 9.57
N TYR A 19 1.31 7.18 9.80
CA TYR A 19 1.03 6.05 8.91
C TYR A 19 -0.46 5.69 8.82
N ASN A 20 -1.23 5.87 9.89
CA ASN A 20 -2.66 5.57 9.89
C ASN A 20 -3.41 6.35 8.81
N MET A 21 -3.12 7.65 8.68
CA MET A 21 -3.76 8.49 7.65
C MET A 21 -3.35 8.08 6.24
N LEU A 22 -2.06 7.80 6.04
CA LEU A 22 -1.54 7.31 4.77
C LEU A 22 -2.23 6.01 4.36
N PHE A 23 -2.42 5.11 5.31
CA PHE A 23 -3.05 3.83 5.09
C PHE A 23 -4.55 3.97 4.83
N GLU A 24 -5.25 4.85 5.55
CA GLU A 24 -6.65 5.16 5.33
C GLU A 24 -6.90 5.71 3.92
N GLU A 25 -6.10 6.65 3.47
CA GLU A 25 -6.16 7.18 2.10
C GLU A 25 -6.00 6.05 1.06
N THR A 26 -5.05 5.15 1.29
CA THR A 26 -4.86 3.98 0.42
C THR A 26 -6.12 3.13 0.34
N VAL A 27 -6.75 2.84 1.46
CA VAL A 27 -8.00 2.08 1.54
C VAL A 27 -9.12 2.78 0.77
N GLN A 28 -9.26 4.11 0.91
CA GLN A 28 -10.28 4.90 0.22
C GLN A 28 -10.11 4.84 -1.31
N TYR A 29 -8.88 4.98 -1.80
CA TYR A 29 -8.63 4.89 -3.25
C TYR A 29 -8.86 3.49 -3.81
N ILE A 30 -8.58 2.42 -3.05
CA ILE A 30 -8.89 1.05 -3.43
C ILE A 30 -10.41 0.83 -3.47
N HIS A 31 -11.16 1.34 -2.50
CA HIS A 31 -12.62 1.29 -2.52
C HIS A 31 -13.19 2.07 -3.70
N SER A 32 -12.63 3.22 -4.03
CA SER A 32 -13.00 3.98 -5.23
C SER A 32 -12.79 3.16 -6.50
N MET A 33 -11.65 2.49 -6.65
CA MET A 33 -11.40 1.58 -7.77
C MET A 33 -12.39 0.42 -7.83
N ALA A 34 -12.67 -0.20 -6.68
CA ALA A 34 -13.66 -1.28 -6.61
C ALA A 34 -15.03 -0.80 -7.08
N THR A 35 -15.47 0.36 -6.61
CA THR A 35 -16.72 0.98 -7.01
C THR A 35 -16.77 1.23 -8.52
N GLN A 36 -15.72 1.82 -9.07
CA GLN A 36 -15.60 2.09 -10.50
C GLN A 36 -15.66 0.79 -11.34
N PHE A 37 -14.99 -0.26 -10.89
CA PHE A 37 -15.04 -1.58 -11.53
C PHE A 37 -16.46 -2.15 -11.58
N TYR A 38 -17.17 -2.13 -10.44
CA TYR A 38 -18.53 -2.66 -10.37
C TYR A 38 -19.54 -1.80 -11.13
N VAL A 39 -19.46 -0.48 -11.04
CA VAL A 39 -20.33 0.42 -11.80
C VAL A 39 -20.14 0.19 -13.31
N ARG A 40 -18.89 0.14 -13.78
CA ARG A 40 -18.61 -0.17 -15.20
C ARG A 40 -19.18 -1.51 -15.62
N LYS A 41 -19.02 -2.54 -14.81
CA LYS A 41 -19.54 -3.88 -15.09
C LYS A 41 -21.06 -3.90 -15.19
N LEU A 42 -21.76 -3.11 -14.37
CA LEU A 42 -23.22 -3.06 -14.35
C LEU A 42 -23.82 -2.17 -15.43
N THR A 43 -23.18 -1.06 -15.75
CA THR A 43 -23.74 -0.02 -16.62
C THR A 43 -23.14 0.01 -18.02
N GLY A 44 -22.02 -0.66 -18.24
CA GLY A 44 -21.22 -0.53 -19.45
C GLY A 44 -20.58 0.85 -19.64
N SER A 45 -20.75 1.76 -18.67
CA SER A 45 -20.27 3.15 -18.77
C SER A 45 -18.76 3.22 -18.54
N THR A 46 -18.09 3.96 -19.43
CA THR A 46 -16.66 4.29 -19.32
C THR A 46 -16.44 5.70 -18.75
N GLY A 47 -17.51 6.39 -18.34
CA GLY A 47 -17.51 7.82 -18.04
C GLY A 47 -16.87 8.23 -16.71
N TYR A 48 -16.44 7.29 -15.88
CA TYR A 48 -15.77 7.60 -14.63
C TYR A 48 -14.26 7.38 -14.78
N GLY A 49 -13.49 8.43 -14.50
CA GLY A 49 -12.04 8.32 -14.44
C GLY A 49 -11.60 7.25 -13.45
N SER A 50 -10.51 6.56 -13.76
CA SER A 50 -9.99 5.50 -12.88
C SER A 50 -9.08 6.09 -11.81
N SER A 51 -9.17 5.56 -10.60
CA SER A 51 -8.26 5.88 -9.48
C SER A 51 -6.95 5.06 -9.53
N ARG A 52 -6.62 4.44 -10.67
CA ARG A 52 -5.44 3.57 -10.81
C ARG A 52 -4.14 4.28 -10.45
N HIS A 53 -3.91 5.46 -11.04
CA HIS A 53 -2.72 6.26 -10.76
C HIS A 53 -2.63 6.65 -9.27
N ALA A 54 -3.74 7.07 -8.67
CA ALA A 54 -3.77 7.43 -7.26
C ALA A 54 -3.53 6.21 -6.37
N THR A 55 -4.12 5.05 -6.69
CA THR A 55 -3.85 3.80 -5.97
C THR A 55 -2.37 3.43 -6.05
N LEU A 56 -1.74 3.51 -7.22
CA LEU A 56 -0.30 3.26 -7.36
C LEU A 56 0.53 4.24 -6.55
N MET A 57 0.19 5.52 -6.56
CA MET A 57 0.86 6.55 -5.76
C MET A 57 0.80 6.22 -4.27
N TRP A 58 -0.38 5.83 -3.76
CA TRP A 58 -0.55 5.50 -2.36
C TRP A 58 0.15 4.19 -1.98
N LEU A 59 0.17 3.17 -2.85
CA LEU A 59 0.96 1.96 -2.63
C LEU A 59 2.45 2.27 -2.53
N TRP A 60 2.97 3.09 -3.43
CA TRP A 60 4.36 3.53 -3.41
C TRP A 60 4.72 4.27 -2.11
N TRP A 61 3.86 5.19 -1.64
CA TRP A 61 4.07 5.88 -0.37
C TRP A 61 4.04 4.94 0.83
N ASN A 62 3.12 3.96 0.85
CA ASN A 62 3.06 2.96 1.91
C ASN A 62 4.34 2.14 1.99
N GLN A 63 4.84 1.64 0.86
CA GLN A 63 6.09 0.89 0.81
C GLN A 63 7.27 1.72 1.32
N ARG A 64 7.38 2.97 0.90
CA ARG A 64 8.43 3.89 1.36
C ARG A 64 8.32 4.17 2.85
N TYR A 65 7.11 4.32 3.37
CA TYR A 65 6.92 4.54 4.80
C TYR A 65 7.32 3.32 5.62
N ILE A 66 6.90 2.13 5.20
CA ILE A 66 7.30 0.85 5.84
C ILE A 66 8.83 0.71 5.84
N ARG A 67 9.46 0.99 4.69
CA ARG A 67 10.93 0.97 4.60
C ARG A 67 11.59 1.97 5.53
N ARG A 68 11.09 3.21 5.57
CA ARG A 68 11.57 4.24 6.47
C ARG A 68 11.43 3.83 7.94
N LEU A 69 10.30 3.24 8.30
CA LEU A 69 10.06 2.72 9.63
C LEU A 69 11.13 1.70 10.05
N ARG A 70 11.55 0.84 9.13
CA ARG A 70 12.58 -0.18 9.36
C ARG A 70 14.00 0.38 9.38
N VAL A 71 14.30 1.35 8.53
CA VAL A 71 15.68 1.83 8.31
C VAL A 71 16.02 3.02 9.18
N ASP A 72 15.13 4.01 9.25
CA ASP A 72 15.41 5.31 9.84
C ASP A 72 14.99 5.38 11.33
N PHE A 73 14.01 4.57 11.74
CA PHE A 73 13.51 4.53 13.11
C PHE A 73 13.94 3.27 13.86
N ASN A 74 15.13 2.81 13.56
CA ASN A 74 15.79 1.70 14.23
C ASN A 74 16.75 2.25 15.30
N ASP A 75 16.23 3.04 16.24
CA ASP A 75 17.04 3.58 17.32
C ASP A 75 16.82 2.80 18.63
N ASP A 76 17.89 2.63 19.39
CA ASP A 76 17.90 1.86 20.64
C ASP A 76 17.10 2.54 21.78
N THR A 77 16.70 3.80 21.60
CA THR A 77 16.06 4.60 22.67
C THR A 77 14.55 4.40 22.72
N ASN A 78 13.90 4.09 21.59
CA ASN A 78 12.44 3.88 21.50
C ASN A 78 12.05 2.45 21.14
N GLY A 79 13.03 1.56 21.00
CA GLY A 79 12.86 0.28 20.35
C GLY A 79 12.61 0.45 18.85
N ASN A 80 12.99 -0.52 18.06
CA ASN A 80 12.73 -0.52 16.63
C ASN A 80 11.21 -0.51 16.40
N LEU A 81 10.69 0.59 15.85
CA LEU A 81 9.25 0.74 15.60
C LEU A 81 8.74 -0.30 14.60
N TYR A 82 9.60 -0.74 13.68
CA TYR A 82 9.28 -1.81 12.75
C TYR A 82 9.12 -3.15 13.48
N ASP A 83 10.03 -3.48 14.39
CA ASP A 83 9.97 -4.69 15.21
C ASP A 83 8.72 -4.69 16.09
N LYS A 84 8.37 -3.53 16.64
CA LYS A 84 7.22 -3.34 17.51
C LYS A 84 5.90 -3.46 16.77
N TYR A 85 5.73 -2.71 15.67
CA TYR A 85 4.44 -2.54 15.02
C TYR A 85 4.23 -3.44 13.79
N ILE A 86 5.31 -3.95 13.21
CA ILE A 86 5.22 -4.80 12.02
C ILE A 86 5.61 -6.24 12.35
N LEU A 87 6.75 -6.49 12.99
CA LEU A 87 7.16 -7.85 13.31
C LEU A 87 6.47 -8.43 14.54
N GLY A 88 6.11 -7.57 15.52
CA GLY A 88 5.51 -8.03 16.78
C GLY A 88 6.52 -8.74 17.68
N SER A 89 7.80 -8.43 17.54
CA SER A 89 8.86 -9.04 18.35
C SER A 89 9.02 -8.38 19.74
N VAL A 90 8.26 -7.30 19.97
CA VAL A 90 8.22 -6.61 21.28
C VAL A 90 7.04 -7.12 22.08
N VAL A 91 7.30 -7.52 23.33
CA VAL A 91 6.30 -8.06 24.26
C VAL A 91 5.10 -7.11 24.41
N GLY A 92 3.89 -7.66 24.21
CA GLY A 92 2.63 -6.92 24.31
C GLY A 92 2.17 -6.29 22.99
N TYR A 93 2.93 -6.40 21.89
CA TYR A 93 2.58 -5.89 20.58
C TYR A 93 2.30 -6.97 19.53
N GLU A 94 2.36 -8.23 19.89
CA GLU A 94 2.26 -9.39 19.01
C GLU A 94 0.93 -9.39 18.23
N ASN A 95 -0.19 -9.22 18.94
CA ASN A 95 -1.52 -9.18 18.34
C ASN A 95 -1.69 -7.96 17.44
N PHE A 96 -1.30 -6.80 17.92
CA PHE A 96 -1.36 -5.54 17.16
C PHE A 96 -0.57 -5.65 15.84
N ALA A 97 0.66 -6.15 15.90
CA ALA A 97 1.48 -6.34 14.72
C ALA A 97 0.88 -7.37 13.75
N THR A 98 0.24 -8.42 14.28
CA THR A 98 -0.47 -9.39 13.44
C THR A 98 -1.62 -8.75 12.68
N GLU A 99 -2.47 -7.98 13.36
CA GLU A 99 -3.58 -7.25 12.74
C GLU A 99 -3.09 -6.25 11.69
N TRP A 100 -1.99 -5.55 11.96
CA TRP A 100 -1.39 -4.63 10.98
C TRP A 100 -0.86 -5.34 9.74
N ARG A 101 -0.16 -6.47 9.90
CA ARG A 101 0.30 -7.28 8.76
C ARG A 101 -0.88 -7.75 7.91
N GLU A 102 -1.94 -8.27 8.53
CA GLU A 102 -3.16 -8.67 7.84
C GLU A 102 -3.78 -7.52 7.06
N ALA A 103 -3.92 -6.35 7.68
CA ALA A 103 -4.47 -5.17 7.05
C ALA A 103 -3.64 -4.74 5.84
N ILE A 104 -2.31 -4.61 6.00
CA ILE A 104 -1.39 -4.23 4.92
C ILE A 104 -1.48 -5.22 3.76
N LEU A 105 -1.40 -6.52 4.03
CA LEU A 105 -1.44 -7.55 2.99
C LEU A 105 -2.80 -7.64 2.29
N SER A 106 -3.89 -7.47 3.03
CA SER A 106 -5.25 -7.42 2.47
C SER A 106 -5.43 -6.23 1.52
N VAL A 107 -4.99 -5.05 1.95
CA VAL A 107 -5.05 -3.82 1.16
C VAL A 107 -4.19 -3.95 -0.10
N TRP A 108 -2.97 -4.45 0.04
CA TRP A 108 -2.06 -4.71 -1.06
C TRP A 108 -2.65 -5.68 -2.09
N GLY A 109 -3.16 -6.82 -1.63
CA GLY A 109 -3.76 -7.82 -2.52
C GLY A 109 -4.99 -7.31 -3.26
N ARG A 110 -5.85 -6.53 -2.59
CA ARG A 110 -7.02 -5.90 -3.22
C ARG A 110 -6.62 -4.85 -4.25
N ALA A 111 -5.62 -4.04 -3.95
CA ALA A 111 -5.12 -3.04 -4.89
C ALA A 111 -4.69 -3.71 -6.20
N TRP A 112 -3.88 -4.77 -6.12
CA TRP A 112 -3.40 -5.48 -7.30
C TRP A 112 -4.52 -6.19 -8.06
N LEU A 113 -5.52 -6.73 -7.36
CA LEU A 113 -6.70 -7.31 -8.01
C LEU A 113 -7.39 -6.29 -8.94
N TYR A 114 -7.59 -5.06 -8.46
CA TYR A 114 -8.25 -4.02 -9.28
C TYR A 114 -7.30 -3.37 -10.29
N LEU A 115 -6.01 -3.23 -9.96
CA LEU A 115 -5.01 -2.73 -10.91
C LEU A 115 -4.82 -3.67 -12.11
N ALA A 116 -5.03 -4.98 -11.92
CA ALA A 116 -5.01 -5.97 -12.98
C ALA A 116 -6.25 -5.91 -13.92
N THR A 117 -7.29 -5.18 -13.53
CA THR A 117 -8.47 -5.01 -14.37
C THR A 117 -8.26 -3.91 -15.40
N ASP A 118 -8.83 -4.08 -16.59
CA ASP A 118 -8.81 -3.06 -17.65
C ASP A 118 -9.77 -1.92 -17.32
N LEU A 119 -9.36 -1.04 -16.43
CA LEU A 119 -10.07 0.19 -16.10
C LEU A 119 -9.50 1.34 -16.93
N PRO A 120 -10.34 2.13 -17.63
CA PRO A 120 -9.88 3.33 -18.30
C PRO A 120 -9.29 4.31 -17.28
N GLY A 121 -8.24 4.99 -17.65
CA GLY A 121 -7.64 5.97 -16.76
C GLY A 121 -6.40 6.60 -17.36
N GLN A 122 -5.75 7.40 -16.58
CA GLN A 122 -4.57 8.17 -16.90
C GLN A 122 -3.36 7.25 -17.12
N GLN A 123 -3.28 6.66 -18.32
CA GLN A 123 -2.27 5.64 -18.62
C GLN A 123 -0.85 6.19 -18.48
N GLU A 124 -0.62 7.42 -18.87
CA GLU A 124 0.70 8.07 -18.74
C GLU A 124 1.16 8.13 -17.27
N GLU A 125 0.28 8.45 -16.34
CA GLU A 125 0.58 8.47 -14.90
C GLU A 125 0.76 7.05 -14.36
N VAL A 126 -0.03 6.10 -14.84
CA VAL A 126 0.13 4.68 -14.49
C VAL A 126 1.51 4.18 -14.92
N ASP A 127 1.93 4.49 -16.15
CA ASP A 127 3.23 4.07 -16.68
C ASP A 127 4.41 4.67 -15.93
N LYS A 128 4.25 5.87 -15.38
CA LYS A 128 5.27 6.50 -14.52
C LYS A 128 5.33 5.89 -13.12
N LEU A 129 4.19 5.55 -12.54
CA LEU A 129 4.10 5.09 -11.15
C LEU A 129 4.33 3.59 -10.99
N LEU A 130 3.94 2.79 -11.97
CA LEU A 130 4.06 1.32 -11.90
C LEU A 130 5.49 0.83 -11.66
N PRO A 131 6.53 1.36 -12.35
CA PRO A 131 7.91 1.00 -12.06
C PRO A 131 8.35 1.36 -10.63
N LEU A 132 7.85 2.47 -10.09
CA LEU A 132 8.16 2.89 -8.73
C LEU A 132 7.59 1.95 -7.67
N VAL A 133 6.36 1.46 -7.89
CA VAL A 133 5.71 0.48 -7.00
C VAL A 133 6.36 -0.90 -7.14
N LYS A 134 6.89 -1.22 -8.33
CA LYS A 134 7.59 -2.47 -8.63
C LYS A 134 9.10 -2.43 -8.32
N ASP A 135 9.61 -1.35 -7.73
CA ASP A 135 10.99 -1.30 -7.28
C ASP A 135 11.30 -2.47 -6.34
N GLU A 136 12.34 -3.24 -6.64
CA GLU A 136 12.67 -4.48 -5.92
C GLU A 136 12.93 -4.23 -4.42
N THR A 137 13.52 -3.09 -4.07
CA THR A 137 13.77 -2.73 -2.67
C THR A 137 12.45 -2.51 -1.93
N LEU A 138 11.49 -1.85 -2.58
CA LEU A 138 10.19 -1.55 -1.99
C LEU A 138 9.29 -2.79 -1.96
N LEU A 139 9.32 -3.62 -2.99
CA LEU A 139 8.63 -4.92 -2.98
C LEU A 139 9.19 -5.84 -1.89
N GLY A 140 10.48 -5.76 -1.62
CA GLY A 140 11.14 -6.47 -0.54
C GLY A 140 10.55 -6.16 0.84
N GLU A 141 10.03 -4.96 1.07
CA GLU A 141 9.34 -4.63 2.34
C GLU A 141 8.01 -5.39 2.48
N ILE A 142 7.24 -5.49 1.41
CA ILE A 142 6.00 -6.29 1.40
C ILE A 142 6.30 -7.77 1.56
N GLN A 143 7.35 -8.26 0.92
CA GLN A 143 7.77 -9.65 1.06
C GLN A 143 8.17 -9.98 2.51
N ARG A 144 8.90 -9.10 3.21
CA ARG A 144 9.23 -9.26 4.64
C ARG A 144 7.97 -9.35 5.52
N ILE A 145 6.96 -8.52 5.23
CA ILE A 145 5.69 -8.56 5.95
C ILE A 145 4.99 -9.90 5.72
N ARG A 146 5.00 -10.40 4.49
CA ARG A 146 4.44 -11.73 4.15
C ARG A 146 5.13 -12.86 4.90
N GLU A 147 6.45 -12.85 4.91
CA GLU A 147 7.27 -13.83 5.64
C GLU A 147 6.98 -13.78 7.14
N ALA A 148 6.95 -12.59 7.73
CA ALA A 148 6.61 -12.39 9.14
C ALA A 148 5.17 -12.81 9.48
N HIS A 149 4.26 -12.79 8.51
CA HIS A 149 2.87 -13.24 8.67
C HIS A 149 2.71 -14.75 8.41
N GLY A 150 3.77 -15.44 8.03
CA GLY A 150 3.74 -16.88 7.71
C GLY A 150 3.11 -17.22 6.36
N CYS A 151 2.99 -16.25 5.47
CA CYS A 151 2.51 -16.46 4.11
C CYS A 151 3.60 -17.10 3.24
N ASN A 152 3.62 -18.41 3.17
CA ASN A 152 4.48 -19.19 2.24
C ASN A 152 3.97 -19.14 0.78
N ILE A 153 3.48 -18.00 0.31
CA ILE A 153 2.91 -17.90 -1.04
C ILE A 153 3.85 -17.09 -1.92
N ALA A 154 4.99 -17.64 -2.29
CA ALA A 154 5.80 -17.14 -3.39
C ALA A 154 5.00 -17.11 -4.71
N ASP A 155 4.15 -18.13 -4.93
CA ASP A 155 3.56 -18.43 -6.22
C ASP A 155 2.44 -17.48 -6.68
N ARG A 156 1.70 -16.82 -5.79
CA ARG A 156 0.59 -15.95 -6.19
C ARG A 156 1.01 -14.54 -6.62
N TRP A 157 2.12 -14.07 -6.14
CA TRP A 157 2.62 -12.75 -6.47
C TRP A 157 3.21 -12.72 -7.89
N ASP A 158 3.99 -13.72 -8.22
CA ASP A 158 4.60 -13.87 -9.54
C ASP A 158 3.55 -14.12 -10.62
N ALA A 159 2.51 -14.89 -10.32
CA ALA A 159 1.40 -15.11 -11.24
C ALA A 159 0.62 -13.82 -11.56
N SER A 160 0.34 -12.97 -10.55
CA SER A 160 -0.36 -11.70 -10.78
C SER A 160 0.52 -10.68 -11.49
N ALA A 161 1.81 -10.63 -11.19
CA ALA A 161 2.77 -9.78 -11.88
C ALA A 161 3.02 -10.24 -13.32
N ALA A 162 3.05 -11.55 -13.57
CA ALA A 162 3.17 -12.13 -14.90
C ALA A 162 1.91 -11.90 -15.76
N GLN A 163 0.71 -11.97 -15.17
CA GLN A 163 -0.53 -11.62 -15.86
C GLN A 163 -0.57 -10.14 -16.26
N LEU A 164 -0.06 -9.24 -15.45
CA LEU A 164 0.05 -7.81 -15.79
C LEU A 164 1.10 -7.53 -16.88
N ALA A 165 2.15 -8.33 -16.94
CA ALA A 165 3.19 -8.21 -17.97
C ALA A 165 2.80 -8.88 -19.31
N GLY A 166 1.88 -9.84 -19.30
CA GLY A 166 1.45 -10.59 -20.48
C GLY A 166 0.22 -10.03 -21.21
N SER A 167 -0.35 -8.92 -20.74
CA SER A 167 -1.52 -8.26 -21.35
C SER A 167 -1.16 -6.99 -22.11
N GLN A 168 0.03 -6.95 -22.73
CA GLN A 168 0.39 -5.93 -23.72
C GLN A 168 0.18 -6.45 -25.14
#